data_c35f4f28c7c93dc80901429dfa45cbe7
#
_entry.id   c35f4f28c7c93dc80901429dfa45cbe7
#
_cell.length_a   1.000
_cell.length_b   1.000
_cell.length_c   1.000
_cell.angle_alpha   90.00
_cell.angle_beta   90.00
_cell.angle_gamma   90.00
#
_symmetry.space_group_name_H-M   'P 1'
#
loop_
_entity.id
_entity.type
_entity.pdbx_description
1 polymer ?
#
loop_
_entity_poly.entity_id
_entity_poly.type
_entity_poly.pdbx_seq_one_letter_code
_entity_poly.pdbx_strand_id
1 'polypeptide(L)'
;MAQDLHIGQIPELRQFGKNLNQASGALSTLFNQLGQQMNRACSTWQDAQAQRFMEQFTQQRAEVEKMSQVMLEFSQYIERYCQKAD
;
A
#
# COMPACT_ATOMS: atom_id res chain seq x y z
N MET A 1 14.23 -25.00 -1.09
CA MET A 1 14.12 -24.89 -1.71
C MET A 1 13.70 -24.15 -2.44
N ALA A 2 14.11 -23.72 -2.63
CA ALA A 2 13.61 -22.81 -3.30
C ALA A 2 12.87 -23.22 -4.36
N GLN A 3 11.91 -22.72 -4.58
CA GLN A 3 11.20 -23.08 -5.49
C GLN A 3 11.68 -22.60 -6.70
N ASP A 4 11.89 -23.26 -7.48
CA ASP A 4 12.38 -22.90 -8.74
C ASP A 4 11.27 -22.45 -9.61
N LEU A 5 11.32 -21.24 -10.09
CA LEU A 5 10.36 -20.74 -11.04
C LEU A 5 10.78 -21.17 -12.43
N HIS A 6 9.79 -21.52 -13.25
CA HIS A 6 10.04 -21.72 -14.67
C HIS A 6 10.33 -20.37 -15.31
N ILE A 7 11.07 -20.39 -16.39
CA ILE A 7 11.42 -19.16 -17.11
C ILE A 7 10.18 -18.38 -17.49
N GLY A 8 9.11 -19.07 -17.87
CA GLY A 8 7.86 -18.39 -18.24
C GLY A 8 7.17 -17.69 -17.10
N GLN A 9 7.53 -18.02 -15.85
CA GLN A 9 6.92 -17.40 -14.68
C GLN A 9 7.64 -16.12 -14.27
N ILE A 10 8.85 -15.90 -14.71
CA ILE A 10 9.63 -14.73 -14.33
C ILE A 10 8.94 -13.43 -14.81
N PRO A 11 8.47 -13.33 -16.05
CA PRO A 11 7.80 -12.10 -16.48
C PRO A 11 6.55 -11.80 -15.68
N GLU A 12 5.78 -12.82 -15.33
CA GLU A 12 4.58 -12.61 -14.52
C GLU A 12 4.93 -12.13 -13.12
N LEU A 13 5.94 -12.73 -12.53
CA LEU A 13 6.39 -12.32 -11.21
C LEU A 13 6.90 -10.90 -11.22
N ARG A 14 7.66 -10.54 -12.25
CA ARG A 14 8.18 -9.19 -12.39
C ARG A 14 7.05 -8.18 -12.53
N GLN A 15 6.03 -8.52 -13.30
CA GLN A 15 4.88 -7.64 -13.45
C GLN A 15 4.12 -7.48 -12.14
N PHE A 16 3.99 -8.55 -11.38
CA PHE A 16 3.36 -8.47 -10.07
C PHE A 16 4.15 -7.54 -9.14
N GLY A 17 5.47 -7.63 -9.17
CA GLY A 17 6.30 -6.73 -8.38
C GLY A 17 6.09 -5.27 -8.74
N LYS A 18 6.01 -4.97 -10.04
CA LYS A 18 5.76 -3.60 -10.49
C LYS A 18 4.38 -3.13 -10.05
N ASN A 19 3.39 -4.01 -10.13
CA ASN A 19 2.03 -3.65 -9.71
C ASN A 19 1.97 -3.39 -8.21
N LEU A 20 2.71 -4.17 -7.43
CA LEU A 20 2.79 -3.93 -5.99
C LEU A 20 3.39 -2.58 -5.68
N ASN A 21 4.45 -2.22 -6.40
CA ASN A 21 5.09 -0.93 -6.20
C ASN A 21 4.11 0.21 -6.49
N GLN A 22 3.40 0.11 -7.61
CA GLN A 22 2.42 1.14 -8.00
C GLN A 22 1.27 1.20 -7.00
N ALA A 23 0.78 0.05 -6.57
CA ALA A 23 -0.33 0.01 -5.63
C ALA A 23 0.07 0.60 -4.28
N SER A 24 1.31 0.35 -3.85
CA SER A 24 1.81 0.92 -2.62
C SER A 24 1.74 2.43 -2.65
N GLY A 25 2.25 3.03 -3.71
CA GLY A 25 2.23 4.49 -3.86
C GLY A 25 0.82 5.04 -3.98
N ALA A 26 -0.03 4.35 -4.75
CA ALA A 26 -1.41 4.79 -4.94
C ALA A 26 -2.20 4.75 -3.65
N LEU A 27 -2.02 3.71 -2.85
CA LEU A 27 -2.68 3.59 -1.57
C LEU A 27 -2.29 4.71 -0.63
N SER A 28 -1.00 4.96 -0.54
CA SER A 28 -0.47 5.99 0.33
C SER A 28 -1.01 7.37 -0.06
N THR A 29 -0.99 7.66 -1.36
CA THR A 29 -1.49 8.93 -1.87
C THR A 29 -2.98 9.09 -1.61
N LEU A 30 -3.74 8.03 -1.89
CA LEU A 30 -5.19 8.09 -1.71
C LEU A 30 -5.57 8.36 -0.27
N PHE A 31 -4.93 7.66 0.67
CA PHE A 31 -5.27 7.85 2.07
C PHE A 31 -4.80 9.20 2.60
N ASN A 32 -3.71 9.73 2.07
CA ASN A 32 -3.30 11.09 2.42
C ASN A 32 -4.32 12.12 1.94
N GLN A 33 -4.81 11.97 0.72
CA GLN A 33 -5.82 12.88 0.18
C GLN A 33 -7.13 12.78 0.96
N LEU A 34 -7.55 11.56 1.26
CA LEU A 34 -8.77 11.37 2.05
C LEU A 34 -8.65 11.97 3.44
N GLY A 35 -7.47 11.82 4.06
CA GLY A 35 -7.24 12.41 5.37
C GLY A 35 -7.35 13.92 5.34
N GLN A 36 -6.81 14.55 4.31
CA GLN A 36 -6.91 16.01 4.17
C GLN A 36 -8.35 16.43 3.94
N GLN A 37 -9.07 15.70 3.09
CA GLN A 37 -10.48 15.99 2.85
C GLN A 37 -11.31 15.82 4.11
N MET A 38 -11.03 14.76 4.87
CA MET A 38 -11.74 14.52 6.12
C MET A 38 -11.51 15.67 7.10
N ASN A 39 -10.28 16.10 7.24
CA ASN A 39 -9.97 17.20 8.16
C ASN A 39 -10.71 18.46 7.77
N ARG A 40 -10.80 18.76 6.48
CA ARG A 40 -11.55 19.94 6.02
C ARG A 40 -13.04 19.77 6.23
N ALA A 41 -13.57 18.61 5.85
CA ALA A 41 -15.00 18.36 5.95
C ALA A 41 -15.48 18.34 7.40
N CYS A 42 -14.65 17.81 8.30
CA CYS A 42 -15.03 17.65 9.70
C CYS A 42 -14.60 18.82 10.58
N SER A 43 -14.01 19.86 10.00
CA SER A 43 -13.53 20.97 10.80
C SER A 43 -14.67 21.70 11.51
N THR A 44 -15.88 21.70 10.93
CA THR A 44 -17.05 22.32 11.53
C THR A 44 -18.07 21.30 12.01
N TRP A 45 -17.83 20.02 11.74
CA TRP A 45 -18.76 18.96 12.15
C TRP A 45 -18.16 18.30 13.37
N GLN A 46 -18.68 18.67 14.55
CA GLN A 46 -18.01 18.29 15.79
C GLN A 46 -18.86 17.45 16.72
N ASP A 47 -19.76 16.66 16.19
CA ASP A 47 -20.52 15.77 17.07
C ASP A 47 -19.68 14.51 17.36
N ALA A 48 -20.22 13.69 18.27
CA ALA A 48 -19.49 12.50 18.72
C ALA A 48 -19.26 11.50 17.61
N GLN A 49 -20.19 11.43 16.66
CA GLN A 49 -20.06 10.53 15.53
C GLN A 49 -18.87 10.91 14.64
N ALA A 50 -18.74 12.21 14.35
CA ALA A 50 -17.65 12.69 13.53
C ALA A 50 -16.31 12.42 14.20
N GLN A 51 -16.23 12.66 15.51
CA GLN A 51 -14.98 12.43 16.22
C GLN A 51 -14.61 10.95 16.25
N ARG A 52 -15.60 10.09 16.45
CA ARG A 52 -15.37 8.66 16.44
C ARG A 52 -14.88 8.20 15.07
N PHE A 53 -15.48 8.72 14.01
CA PHE A 53 -15.06 8.36 12.66
C PHE A 53 -13.63 8.81 12.37
N MET A 54 -13.27 10.03 12.80
CA MET A 54 -11.92 10.52 12.59
C MET A 54 -10.89 9.67 13.32
N GLU A 55 -11.21 9.22 14.54
CA GLU A 55 -10.33 8.35 15.28
C GLU A 55 -10.13 7.02 14.57
N GLN A 56 -11.23 6.44 14.09
CA GLN A 56 -11.15 5.18 13.37
C GLN A 56 -10.37 5.33 12.08
N PHE A 57 -10.60 6.43 11.37
CA PHE A 57 -9.85 6.67 10.12
C PHE A 57 -8.35 6.78 10.40
N THR A 58 -7.99 7.48 11.47
CA THR A 58 -6.57 7.63 11.81
C THR A 58 -5.93 6.27 12.11
N GLN A 59 -6.65 5.40 12.82
CA GLN A 59 -6.14 4.07 13.10
C GLN A 59 -5.99 3.25 11.84
N GLN A 60 -6.99 3.30 10.95
CA GLN A 60 -6.94 2.56 9.70
C GLN A 60 -5.85 3.09 8.79
N ARG A 61 -5.63 4.41 8.80
CA ARG A 61 -4.57 5.00 8.00
C ARG A 61 -3.20 4.45 8.40
N ALA A 62 -2.97 4.28 9.70
CA ALA A 62 -1.72 3.71 10.17
C ALA A 62 -1.54 2.28 9.67
N GLU A 63 -2.63 1.49 9.65
CA GLU A 63 -2.57 0.12 9.15
C GLU A 63 -2.31 0.10 7.65
N VAL A 64 -2.93 1.02 6.91
CA VAL A 64 -2.71 1.10 5.46
C VAL A 64 -1.27 1.47 5.16
N GLU A 65 -0.69 2.36 5.95
CA GLU A 65 0.71 2.71 5.75
C GLU A 65 1.64 1.53 5.99
N LYS A 66 1.34 0.72 7.00
CA LYS A 66 2.12 -0.49 7.24
C LYS A 66 2.00 -1.45 6.07
N MET A 67 0.78 -1.63 5.56
CA MET A 67 0.57 -2.51 4.43
C MET A 67 1.27 -1.98 3.19
N SER A 68 1.20 -0.68 2.96
CA SER A 68 1.88 -0.06 1.84
C SER A 68 3.38 -0.31 1.91
N GLN A 69 3.96 -0.21 3.11
CA GLN A 69 5.38 -0.46 3.30
C GLN A 69 5.73 -1.92 3.02
N VAL A 70 4.90 -2.84 3.49
CA VAL A 70 5.12 -4.27 3.24
C VAL A 70 5.05 -4.55 1.73
N MET A 71 4.09 -3.94 1.04
CA MET A 71 3.98 -4.12 -0.40
C MET A 71 5.20 -3.62 -1.13
N LEU A 72 5.72 -2.47 -0.70
CA LEU A 72 6.91 -1.91 -1.32
C LEU A 72 8.12 -2.81 -1.09
N GLU A 73 8.29 -3.29 0.14
CA GLU A 73 9.41 -4.16 0.46
C GLU A 73 9.35 -5.45 -0.33
N PHE A 74 8.14 -6.00 -0.48
CA PHE A 74 7.99 -7.23 -1.23
C PHE A 74 8.25 -7.01 -2.72
N SER A 75 7.83 -5.86 -3.24
CA SER A 75 8.11 -5.54 -4.64
C SER A 75 9.61 -5.45 -4.89
N GLN A 76 10.35 -4.88 -3.93
CA GLN A 76 11.82 -4.80 -4.05
C GLN A 76 12.45 -6.18 -3.96
N TYR A 77 11.93 -7.02 -3.08
CA TYR A 77 12.41 -8.38 -2.99
C TYR A 77 12.19 -9.13 -4.30
N ILE A 78 11.02 -8.97 -4.89
CA ILE A 78 10.71 -9.62 -6.17
C ILE A 78 11.67 -9.14 -7.26
N GLU A 79 11.92 -7.84 -7.29
CA GLU A 79 12.82 -7.31 -8.31
C GLU A 79 14.22 -7.91 -8.18
N ARG A 80 14.75 -7.98 -6.95
CA ARG A 80 16.06 -8.57 -6.73
C ARG A 80 16.07 -10.04 -7.11
N TYR A 81 15.01 -10.75 -6.77
CA TYR A 81 14.91 -12.17 -7.11
C TYR A 81 14.91 -12.36 -8.63
N CYS A 82 14.13 -11.55 -9.35
CA CYS A 82 14.06 -11.66 -10.80
C CYS A 82 15.38 -11.31 -11.46
N GLN A 83 16.11 -10.34 -10.91
CA GLN A 83 17.39 -9.99 -11.45
C GLN A 83 18.38 -11.14 -11.31
N LYS A 84 18.34 -11.85 -10.20
CA LYS A 84 19.23 -13.00 -10.02
C LYS A 84 18.83 -14.16 -10.91
N ALA A 85 17.52 -14.31 -11.18
CA ALA A 85 17.04 -15.41 -11.99
C ALA A 85 17.32 -15.20 -13.48
N ASP A 86 17.49 -13.95 -13.89
CA ASP A 86 17.87 -13.68 -15.27
C ASP A 86 19.30 -14.09 -15.49
#